data_81dbd0811d8ce23d80fb3b1c7f5b54d4
#
_entry.id   81dbd0811d8ce23d80fb3b1c7f5b54d4
#
_cell.length_a   1.000
_cell.length_b   1.000
_cell.length_c   1.000
_cell.angle_alpha   90.00
_cell.angle_beta   90.00
_cell.angle_gamma   90.00
#
_symmetry.space_group_name_H-M   'P 1'
#
loop_
_entity.id
_entity.type
_entity.pdbx_description
1 polymer ?
#
loop_
_entity_poly.entity_id
_entity_poly.type
_entity_poly.pdbx_seq_one_letter_code
_entity_poly.pdbx_strand_id
1 'polypeptide(L)'
;MPDFAAPVERLIDELKHLPGIGQKTAQRLAFHLLRASNEDALALADAIRDAKEKIRTCSTCHNITDTDPCLYCAGPSRNKRTICVVEEPHNIMAIEKTRTYSGMYHVLGGSLSPLQGRGPDQLHIKTLIERLNGGGVEEIIIATNPTAEGEATAVYLSKLLKPLGVRVTRIGVGIPVGADLEYADEVTMLKAMEGRRDL
;
A
#
# COMPACT_ATOMS: atom_id res chain seq x y z
N MET A 1 12.54 -4.06 40.46
CA MET A 1 12.19 -2.66 40.84
C MET A 1 11.99 -1.89 39.57
N PRO A 2 11.04 -0.98 39.49
CA PRO A 2 10.95 -0.09 38.34
C PRO A 2 12.23 0.76 38.24
N ASP A 3 12.82 0.81 37.04
CA ASP A 3 14.07 1.57 36.81
C ASP A 3 13.81 3.08 36.72
N PHE A 4 12.54 3.47 36.43
CA PHE A 4 12.13 4.86 36.24
C PHE A 4 10.78 5.17 36.92
N ALA A 5 10.40 6.45 36.96
CA ALA A 5 9.06 6.84 37.38
C ALA A 5 7.99 6.23 36.50
N ALA A 6 6.88 5.78 37.04
CA ALA A 6 5.82 5.06 36.35
C ALA A 6 5.35 5.67 35.01
N PRO A 7 5.19 7.03 34.87
CA PRO A 7 4.84 7.61 33.57
C PRO A 7 5.92 7.42 32.50
N VAL A 8 7.19 7.40 32.87
CA VAL A 8 8.32 7.21 31.96
C VAL A 8 8.39 5.74 31.52
N GLU A 9 8.21 4.81 32.41
CA GLU A 9 8.17 3.38 32.10
C GLU A 9 7.03 3.10 31.13
N ARG A 10 5.83 3.59 31.41
CA ARG A 10 4.68 3.46 30.50
C ARG A 10 4.98 4.00 29.10
N LEU A 11 5.60 5.16 28.98
CA LEU A 11 5.97 5.73 27.68
C LEU A 11 6.98 4.83 26.94
N ILE A 12 7.99 4.31 27.66
CA ILE A 12 8.97 3.37 27.10
C ILE A 12 8.27 2.10 26.59
N ASP A 13 7.35 1.55 27.35
CA ASP A 13 6.63 0.34 26.99
C ASP A 13 5.74 0.54 25.76
N GLU A 14 5.01 1.65 25.68
CA GLU A 14 4.22 1.97 24.48
C GLU A 14 5.10 2.15 23.23
N LEU A 15 6.25 2.79 23.35
CA LEU A 15 7.20 2.95 22.25
C LEU A 15 7.78 1.59 21.78
N LYS A 16 7.93 0.62 22.67
CA LYS A 16 8.39 -0.74 22.33
C LYS A 16 7.40 -1.52 21.47
N HIS A 17 6.11 -1.19 21.50
CA HIS A 17 5.11 -1.81 20.64
C HIS A 17 5.28 -1.42 19.17
N LEU A 18 6.09 -0.38 18.86
CA LEU A 18 6.36 0.02 17.48
C LEU A 18 7.35 -0.95 16.82
N PRO A 19 7.08 -1.39 15.58
CA PRO A 19 7.98 -2.30 14.86
C PRO A 19 9.40 -1.73 14.76
N GLY A 20 10.41 -2.56 15.05
CA GLY A 20 11.81 -2.15 14.99
C GLY A 20 12.30 -1.31 16.18
N ILE A 21 11.44 -1.00 17.15
CA ILE A 21 11.81 -0.25 18.37
C ILE A 21 12.08 -1.22 19.53
N GLY A 22 13.36 -1.44 19.81
CA GLY A 22 13.78 -2.22 21.00
C GLY A 22 13.93 -1.34 22.24
N GLN A 23 14.19 -1.99 23.40
CA GLN A 23 14.29 -1.34 24.72
C GLN A 23 15.19 -0.10 24.72
N LYS A 24 16.41 -0.20 24.19
CA LYS A 24 17.38 0.92 24.18
C LYS A 24 16.88 2.12 23.33
N THR A 25 16.27 1.83 22.20
CA THR A 25 15.72 2.87 21.32
C THR A 25 14.51 3.53 21.96
N ALA A 26 13.59 2.74 22.55
CA ALA A 26 12.44 3.25 23.27
C ALA A 26 12.83 4.19 24.41
N GLN A 27 13.81 3.80 25.25
CA GLN A 27 14.35 4.66 26.29
C GLN A 27 14.91 5.97 25.75
N ARG A 28 15.72 5.90 24.66
CA ARG A 28 16.29 7.10 24.05
C ARG A 28 15.21 8.04 23.52
N LEU A 29 14.15 7.50 22.89
CA LEU A 29 13.00 8.28 22.41
C LEU A 29 12.22 8.90 23.56
N ALA A 30 11.93 8.14 24.63
CA ALA A 30 11.24 8.64 25.81
C ALA A 30 11.99 9.81 26.44
N PHE A 31 13.30 9.68 26.65
CA PHE A 31 14.12 10.78 27.20
C PHE A 31 14.26 11.97 26.24
N HIS A 32 14.21 11.76 24.93
CA HIS A 32 14.14 12.85 23.97
C HIS A 32 12.82 13.65 24.14
N LEU A 33 11.68 12.97 24.23
CA LEU A 33 10.38 13.60 24.44
C LEU A 33 10.29 14.33 25.79
N LEU A 34 10.90 13.79 26.85
CA LEU A 34 10.96 14.45 28.16
C LEU A 34 11.79 15.75 28.14
N ARG A 35 12.76 15.87 27.22
CA ARG A 35 13.58 17.09 27.07
C ARG A 35 12.98 18.09 26.08
N ALA A 36 12.09 17.64 25.21
CA ALA A 36 11.36 18.49 24.29
C ALA A 36 10.44 19.46 25.04
N SER A 37 9.99 20.50 24.38
CA SER A 37 8.97 21.39 24.96
C SER A 37 7.65 20.62 25.17
N ASN A 38 6.84 21.05 26.12
CA ASN A 38 5.50 20.49 26.30
C ASN A 38 4.66 20.63 25.02
N GLU A 39 4.84 21.72 24.29
CA GLU A 39 4.15 21.99 23.02
C GLU A 39 4.48 20.93 21.97
N ASP A 40 5.76 20.64 21.76
CA ASP A 40 6.19 19.61 20.79
C ASP A 40 5.71 18.21 21.16
N ALA A 41 5.78 17.85 22.45
CA ALA A 41 5.34 16.55 22.93
C ALA A 41 3.81 16.38 22.78
N LEU A 42 3.04 17.41 23.09
CA LEU A 42 1.58 17.41 22.91
C LEU A 42 1.20 17.41 21.43
N ALA A 43 1.92 18.15 20.57
CA ALA A 43 1.69 18.14 19.13
C ALA A 43 1.86 16.73 18.53
N LEU A 44 2.87 15.96 18.97
CA LEU A 44 3.03 14.57 18.57
C LEU A 44 1.86 13.69 19.05
N ALA A 45 1.45 13.84 20.31
CA ALA A 45 0.33 13.08 20.88
C ALA A 45 -0.98 13.37 20.13
N ASP A 46 -1.23 14.64 19.81
CA ASP A 46 -2.41 15.07 19.06
C ASP A 46 -2.37 14.55 17.60
N ALA A 47 -1.21 14.58 16.94
CA ALA A 47 -1.05 14.04 15.61
C ALA A 47 -1.37 12.54 15.54
N ILE A 48 -0.93 11.76 16.55
CA ILE A 48 -1.26 10.33 16.65
C ILE A 48 -2.77 10.13 16.84
N ARG A 49 -3.38 10.90 17.76
CA ARG A 49 -4.82 10.84 18.00
C ARG A 49 -5.62 11.19 16.76
N ASP A 50 -5.29 12.30 16.12
CA ASP A 50 -5.94 12.79 14.92
C ASP A 50 -5.87 11.77 13.77
N ALA A 51 -4.72 11.15 13.57
CA ALA A 51 -4.56 10.09 12.58
C ALA A 51 -5.49 8.89 12.86
N LYS A 52 -5.63 8.50 14.14
CA LYS A 52 -6.50 7.37 14.51
C LYS A 52 -7.99 7.70 14.45
N GLU A 53 -8.38 8.93 14.75
CA GLU A 53 -9.78 9.34 14.81
C GLU A 53 -10.31 9.82 13.46
N LYS A 54 -9.50 10.50 12.64
CA LYS A 54 -9.94 11.15 11.39
C LYS A 54 -9.72 10.29 10.15
N ILE A 55 -8.71 9.40 10.17
CA ILE A 55 -8.43 8.55 9.02
C ILE A 55 -9.41 7.37 8.97
N ARG A 56 -9.96 7.17 7.80
CA ARG A 56 -10.91 6.09 7.46
C ARG A 56 -10.53 5.43 6.15
N THR A 57 -11.20 4.36 5.81
CA THR A 57 -11.08 3.69 4.51
C THR A 57 -12.09 4.29 3.55
N CYS A 58 -11.64 4.66 2.36
CA CYS A 58 -12.54 5.12 1.29
C CYS A 58 -13.52 4.01 0.89
N SER A 59 -14.82 4.32 0.88
CA SER A 59 -15.90 3.38 0.53
C SER A 59 -15.80 2.84 -0.89
N THR A 60 -15.14 3.57 -1.81
CA THR A 60 -15.04 3.19 -3.22
C THR A 60 -13.78 2.38 -3.54
N CYS A 61 -12.60 2.80 -3.06
CA CYS A 61 -11.33 2.22 -3.50
C CYS A 61 -10.49 1.62 -2.37
N HIS A 62 -10.96 1.68 -1.14
CA HIS A 62 -10.28 1.20 0.07
C HIS A 62 -8.94 1.88 0.38
N ASN A 63 -8.64 3.04 -0.23
CA ASN A 63 -7.52 3.87 0.18
C ASN A 63 -7.79 4.47 1.56
N ILE A 64 -6.74 4.78 2.31
CA ILE A 64 -6.83 5.58 3.54
C ILE A 64 -7.10 7.05 3.21
N THR A 65 -8.01 7.68 3.95
CA THR A 65 -8.45 9.06 3.66
C THR A 65 -9.10 9.70 4.88
N ASP A 66 -9.14 11.00 4.93
CA ASP A 66 -9.92 11.81 5.89
C ASP A 66 -11.32 12.16 5.37
N THR A 67 -11.51 12.10 4.05
CA THR A 67 -12.78 12.39 3.38
C THR A 67 -13.25 11.19 2.56
N ASP A 68 -14.57 10.94 2.49
CA ASP A 68 -15.13 9.83 1.72
C ASP A 68 -16.17 10.35 0.71
N PRO A 69 -15.99 10.08 -0.58
CA PRO A 69 -14.88 9.36 -1.24
C PRO A 69 -13.53 10.12 -1.16
N CYS A 70 -12.41 9.36 -1.23
CA CYS A 70 -11.09 9.96 -1.19
C CYS A 70 -10.82 10.88 -2.40
N LEU A 71 -9.76 11.70 -2.29
CA LEU A 71 -9.39 12.67 -3.33
C LEU A 71 -9.19 12.04 -4.73
N TYR A 72 -8.74 10.78 -4.81
CA TYR A 72 -8.60 10.08 -6.10
C TYR A 72 -9.96 9.66 -6.67
N CYS A 73 -10.90 9.22 -5.82
CA CYS A 73 -12.24 8.83 -6.25
C CYS A 73 -13.14 10.02 -6.58
N ALA A 74 -13.01 11.13 -5.84
CA ALA A 74 -13.76 12.36 -6.04
C ALA A 74 -13.17 13.25 -7.14
N GLY A 75 -11.91 13.02 -7.56
CA GLY A 75 -11.20 13.88 -8.51
C GLY A 75 -11.88 13.95 -9.88
N PRO A 76 -12.32 15.14 -10.33
CA PRO A 76 -13.07 15.27 -11.58
C PRO A 76 -12.20 15.03 -12.83
N SER A 77 -10.90 15.19 -12.72
CA SER A 77 -9.93 14.98 -13.81
C SER A 77 -9.46 13.54 -13.96
N ARG A 78 -9.88 12.62 -13.07
CA ARG A 78 -9.47 11.23 -13.10
C ARG A 78 -10.19 10.45 -14.21
N ASN A 79 -9.41 9.64 -14.94
CA ASN A 79 -9.96 8.73 -15.95
C ASN A 79 -10.62 7.52 -15.25
N LYS A 80 -11.96 7.51 -15.28
CA LYS A 80 -12.76 6.45 -14.66
C LYS A 80 -12.76 5.12 -15.43
N ARG A 81 -12.21 5.11 -16.66
CA ARG A 81 -12.16 3.92 -17.53
C ARG A 81 -10.99 2.98 -17.17
N THR A 82 -10.03 3.45 -16.37
CA THR A 82 -8.85 2.68 -15.98
C THR A 82 -8.74 2.61 -14.46
N ILE A 83 -8.57 1.40 -13.91
CA ILE A 83 -8.34 1.18 -12.48
C ILE A 83 -6.98 0.51 -12.28
N CYS A 84 -6.12 1.11 -11.47
CA CYS A 84 -4.88 0.51 -11.00
C CYS A 84 -5.13 -0.18 -9.66
N VAL A 85 -4.91 -1.49 -9.63
CA VAL A 85 -5.10 -2.34 -8.44
C VAL A 85 -3.77 -2.52 -7.73
N VAL A 86 -3.70 -2.07 -6.48
CA VAL A 86 -2.51 -2.13 -5.62
C VAL A 86 -2.79 -2.97 -4.37
N GLU A 87 -1.73 -3.47 -3.72
CA GLU A 87 -1.88 -4.24 -2.49
C GLU A 87 -2.25 -3.34 -1.31
N GLU A 88 -1.52 -2.24 -1.11
CA GLU A 88 -1.62 -1.39 0.06
C GLU A 88 -1.77 0.10 -0.32
N PRO A 89 -2.36 0.93 0.56
CA PRO A 89 -2.54 2.36 0.28
C PRO A 89 -1.25 3.10 -0.06
N HIS A 90 -0.13 2.76 0.56
CA HIS A 90 1.16 3.42 0.32
C HIS A 90 1.71 3.17 -1.08
N ASN A 91 1.29 2.09 -1.77
CA ASN A 91 1.69 1.82 -3.15
C ASN A 91 1.15 2.89 -4.11
N ILE A 92 -0.01 3.49 -3.82
CA ILE A 92 -0.57 4.60 -4.60
C ILE A 92 0.43 5.75 -4.69
N MET A 93 1.09 6.08 -3.58
CA MET A 93 2.05 7.18 -3.52
C MET A 93 3.25 6.96 -4.44
N ALA A 94 3.68 5.72 -4.63
CA ALA A 94 4.77 5.40 -5.55
C ALA A 94 4.38 5.67 -7.01
N ILE A 95 3.13 5.35 -7.38
CA ILE A 95 2.61 5.59 -8.73
C ILE A 95 2.36 7.09 -8.95
N GLU A 96 1.73 7.78 -8.00
CA GLU A 96 1.43 9.22 -8.10
C GLU A 96 2.68 10.10 -8.22
N LYS A 97 3.80 9.70 -7.61
CA LYS A 97 5.09 10.40 -7.78
C LYS A 97 5.55 10.49 -9.23
N THR A 98 5.14 9.58 -10.08
CA THR A 98 5.48 9.60 -11.52
C THR A 98 4.74 10.69 -12.29
N ARG A 99 3.59 11.16 -11.79
CA ARG A 99 2.69 12.14 -12.42
C ARG A 99 2.20 11.72 -13.82
N THR A 100 2.33 10.46 -14.19
CA THR A 100 1.95 9.95 -15.51
C THR A 100 0.63 9.19 -15.50
N TYR A 101 0.16 8.77 -14.33
CA TYR A 101 -1.08 8.03 -14.18
C TYR A 101 -2.24 8.93 -13.75
N SER A 102 -3.31 8.94 -14.52
CA SER A 102 -4.51 9.72 -14.25
C SER A 102 -5.76 8.88 -13.97
N GLY A 103 -5.64 7.55 -13.91
CA GLY A 103 -6.76 6.64 -13.65
C GLY A 103 -7.17 6.56 -12.18
N MET A 104 -8.13 5.67 -11.92
CA MET A 104 -8.64 5.37 -10.58
C MET A 104 -7.76 4.32 -9.89
N TYR A 105 -7.91 4.18 -8.58
CA TYR A 105 -7.23 3.15 -7.80
C TYR A 105 -8.21 2.17 -7.17
N HIS A 106 -7.69 0.99 -6.80
CA HIS A 106 -8.33 0.03 -5.93
C HIS A 106 -7.29 -0.66 -5.06
N VAL A 107 -7.48 -0.60 -3.74
CA VAL A 107 -6.57 -1.19 -2.76
C VAL A 107 -7.14 -2.54 -2.32
N LEU A 108 -6.34 -3.60 -2.47
CA LEU A 108 -6.75 -4.96 -2.09
C LEU A 108 -6.73 -5.19 -0.58
N GLY A 109 -5.87 -4.49 0.17
CA GLY A 109 -5.59 -4.73 1.57
C GLY A 109 -4.57 -5.85 1.80
N GLY A 110 -3.74 -6.15 0.80
CA GLY A 110 -2.67 -7.14 0.84
C GLY A 110 -2.61 -8.01 -0.40
N SER A 111 -1.95 -9.18 -0.27
CA SER A 111 -1.83 -10.22 -1.29
C SER A 111 -2.34 -11.56 -0.78
N LEU A 112 -2.63 -12.48 -1.68
CA LEU A 112 -2.93 -13.89 -1.34
C LEU A 112 -1.71 -14.51 -0.67
N SER A 113 -1.89 -15.07 0.50
CA SER A 113 -0.83 -15.75 1.28
C SER A 113 -1.43 -16.93 2.05
N PRO A 114 -1.56 -18.11 1.42
CA PRO A 114 -2.12 -19.29 2.09
C PRO A 114 -1.37 -19.67 3.37
N LEU A 115 -0.05 -19.46 3.39
CA LEU A 115 0.79 -19.73 4.57
C LEU A 115 0.43 -18.83 5.76
N GLN A 116 -0.07 -17.63 5.50
CA GLN A 116 -0.55 -16.69 6.53
C GLN A 116 -2.09 -16.75 6.70
N GLY A 117 -2.74 -17.74 6.11
CA GLY A 117 -4.21 -17.88 6.14
C GLY A 117 -4.96 -16.79 5.37
N ARG A 118 -4.29 -16.01 4.50
CA ARG A 118 -4.91 -14.93 3.74
C ARG A 118 -5.41 -15.44 2.39
N GLY A 119 -6.71 -15.71 2.31
CA GLY A 119 -7.43 -16.09 1.10
C GLY A 119 -8.09 -14.90 0.38
N PRO A 120 -8.82 -15.16 -0.72
CA PRO A 120 -9.50 -14.11 -1.49
C PRO A 120 -10.54 -13.32 -0.71
N ASP A 121 -11.17 -13.93 0.29
CA ASP A 121 -12.23 -13.30 1.09
C ASP A 121 -11.70 -12.25 2.09
N GLN A 122 -10.40 -12.28 2.40
CA GLN A 122 -9.73 -11.26 3.21
C GLN A 122 -9.23 -10.07 2.38
N LEU A 123 -9.38 -10.12 1.06
CA LEU A 123 -8.99 -9.05 0.14
C LEU A 123 -10.23 -8.36 -0.44
N HIS A 124 -10.10 -7.08 -0.78
CA HIS A 124 -11.20 -6.29 -1.37
C HIS A 124 -11.50 -6.67 -2.84
N ILE A 125 -11.43 -7.96 -3.18
CA ILE A 125 -11.64 -8.45 -4.56
C ILE A 125 -13.12 -8.35 -4.95
N LYS A 126 -14.04 -8.66 -4.02
CA LYS A 126 -15.48 -8.57 -4.27
C LYS A 126 -15.90 -7.17 -4.69
N THR A 127 -15.45 -6.15 -3.97
CA THR A 127 -15.76 -4.75 -4.27
C THR A 127 -15.12 -4.27 -5.57
N LEU A 128 -13.96 -4.82 -5.98
CA LEU A 128 -13.39 -4.59 -7.31
C LEU A 128 -14.34 -5.08 -8.41
N ILE A 129 -14.89 -6.29 -8.27
CA ILE A 129 -15.84 -6.87 -9.23
C ILE A 129 -17.14 -6.04 -9.28
N GLU A 130 -17.65 -5.62 -8.13
CA GLU A 130 -18.82 -4.74 -8.05
C GLU A 130 -18.63 -3.43 -8.81
N ARG A 131 -17.42 -2.84 -8.76
CA ARG A 131 -17.07 -1.64 -9.53
C ARG A 131 -17.08 -1.88 -11.04
N LEU A 132 -16.73 -3.08 -11.50
CA LEU A 132 -16.78 -3.44 -12.93
C LEU A 132 -18.22 -3.64 -13.40
N ASN A 133 -19.08 -4.19 -12.58
CA ASN A 133 -20.50 -4.40 -12.91
C ASN A 133 -21.25 -3.07 -13.14
N GLY A 134 -20.76 -1.96 -12.58
CA GLY A 134 -21.28 -0.62 -12.86
C GLY A 134 -21.02 -0.12 -14.29
N GLY A 135 -20.18 -0.83 -15.06
CA GLY A 135 -19.81 -0.50 -16.43
C GLY A 135 -18.81 0.66 -16.55
N GLY A 136 -18.33 0.89 -17.77
CA GLY A 136 -17.45 2.02 -18.10
C GLY A 136 -15.97 1.81 -17.80
N VAL A 137 -15.56 0.72 -17.11
CA VAL A 137 -14.15 0.36 -16.91
C VAL A 137 -13.68 -0.48 -18.10
N GLU A 138 -12.61 -0.04 -18.75
CA GLU A 138 -12.03 -0.69 -19.93
C GLU A 138 -10.74 -1.43 -19.61
N GLU A 139 -9.99 -0.94 -18.63
CA GLU A 139 -8.71 -1.52 -18.28
C GLU A 139 -8.52 -1.63 -16.75
N ILE A 140 -8.02 -2.79 -16.33
CA ILE A 140 -7.49 -3.04 -15.00
C ILE A 140 -5.98 -3.22 -15.11
N ILE A 141 -5.21 -2.35 -14.46
CA ILE A 141 -3.76 -2.48 -14.33
C ILE A 141 -3.48 -3.15 -12.99
N ILE A 142 -2.93 -4.35 -13.01
CA ILE A 142 -2.53 -5.05 -11.79
C ILE A 142 -1.13 -4.57 -11.39
N ALA A 143 -1.04 -3.91 -10.25
CA ALA A 143 0.17 -3.32 -9.68
C ALA A 143 0.49 -3.92 -8.29
N THR A 144 0.32 -5.25 -8.15
CA THR A 144 0.80 -5.98 -6.97
C THR A 144 2.33 -6.06 -6.98
N ASN A 145 2.93 -6.23 -5.81
CA ASN A 145 4.39 -6.32 -5.69
C ASN A 145 4.94 -7.52 -6.51
N PRO A 146 6.19 -7.44 -7.01
CA PRO A 146 6.84 -8.54 -7.73
C PRO A 146 7.39 -9.62 -6.77
N THR A 147 6.60 -10.01 -5.77
CA THR A 147 6.85 -11.12 -4.85
C THR A 147 6.08 -12.36 -5.27
N ALA A 148 6.41 -13.52 -4.73
CA ALA A 148 5.67 -14.77 -5.03
C ALA A 148 4.17 -14.62 -4.75
N GLU A 149 3.81 -14.01 -3.62
CA GLU A 149 2.43 -13.75 -3.22
C GLU A 149 1.75 -12.72 -4.16
N GLY A 150 2.46 -11.66 -4.51
CA GLY A 150 1.95 -10.64 -5.43
C GLY A 150 1.75 -11.17 -6.84
N GLU A 151 2.63 -12.04 -7.35
CA GLU A 151 2.47 -12.72 -8.63
C GLU A 151 1.29 -13.72 -8.60
N ALA A 152 1.18 -14.52 -7.54
CA ALA A 152 0.04 -15.41 -7.36
C ALA A 152 -1.29 -14.63 -7.34
N THR A 153 -1.30 -13.48 -6.67
CA THR A 153 -2.45 -12.57 -6.62
C THR A 153 -2.76 -12.02 -8.01
N ALA A 154 -1.75 -11.60 -8.77
CA ALA A 154 -1.93 -11.09 -10.12
C ALA A 154 -2.52 -12.14 -11.07
N VAL A 155 -2.02 -13.37 -11.01
CA VAL A 155 -2.53 -14.50 -11.80
C VAL A 155 -3.98 -14.83 -11.43
N TYR A 156 -4.29 -14.85 -10.13
CA TYR A 156 -5.64 -15.07 -9.64
C TYR A 156 -6.61 -13.99 -10.15
N LEU A 157 -6.26 -12.71 -9.97
CA LEU A 157 -7.07 -11.59 -10.46
C LEU A 157 -7.24 -11.63 -11.98
N SER A 158 -6.18 -11.92 -12.73
CA SER A 158 -6.25 -12.02 -14.19
C SER A 158 -7.26 -13.09 -14.64
N LYS A 159 -7.25 -14.27 -14.01
CA LYS A 159 -8.22 -15.34 -14.30
C LYS A 159 -9.66 -14.94 -13.97
N LEU A 160 -9.84 -14.20 -12.90
CA LEU A 160 -11.15 -13.76 -12.42
C LEU A 160 -11.73 -12.62 -13.27
N LEU A 161 -10.89 -11.68 -13.73
CA LEU A 161 -11.32 -10.44 -14.37
C LEU A 161 -11.43 -10.55 -15.90
N LYS A 162 -10.58 -11.36 -16.57
CA LYS A 162 -10.64 -11.53 -18.04
C LYS A 162 -12.01 -11.97 -18.56
N PRO A 163 -12.74 -12.92 -17.92
CA PRO A 163 -14.07 -13.32 -18.37
C PRO A 163 -15.11 -12.20 -18.31
N LEU A 164 -14.87 -11.11 -17.54
CA LEU A 164 -15.75 -9.96 -17.44
C LEU A 164 -15.60 -8.97 -18.62
N GLY A 165 -14.74 -9.29 -19.61
CA GLY A 165 -14.58 -8.49 -20.83
C GLY A 165 -13.74 -7.23 -20.65
N VAL A 166 -13.06 -7.06 -19.51
CA VAL A 166 -12.16 -5.93 -19.24
C VAL A 166 -10.73 -6.30 -19.66
N ARG A 167 -10.00 -5.33 -20.22
CA ARG A 167 -8.56 -5.50 -20.49
C ARG A 167 -7.80 -5.59 -19.17
N VAL A 168 -7.02 -6.65 -18.98
CA VAL A 168 -6.20 -6.83 -17.79
C VAL A 168 -4.73 -6.75 -18.18
N THR A 169 -4.04 -5.77 -17.59
CA THR A 169 -2.60 -5.53 -17.81
C THR A 169 -1.83 -5.64 -16.50
N ARG A 170 -0.51 -5.75 -16.58
CA ARG A 170 0.41 -5.83 -15.47
C ARG A 170 1.44 -4.72 -15.58
N ILE A 171 1.83 -4.10 -14.47
CA ILE A 171 3.00 -3.20 -14.48
C ILE A 171 4.24 -3.96 -14.93
N GLY A 172 5.13 -3.27 -15.65
CA GLY A 172 6.40 -3.86 -16.10
C GLY A 172 7.26 -4.31 -14.93
N VAL A 173 7.88 -5.48 -15.09
CA VAL A 173 8.83 -6.05 -14.12
C VAL A 173 10.14 -6.28 -14.86
N GLY A 174 11.27 -5.99 -14.21
CA GLY A 174 12.59 -6.18 -14.83
C GLY A 174 13.66 -5.33 -14.17
N ILE A 175 14.74 -5.05 -14.91
CA ILE A 175 15.90 -4.33 -14.44
C ILE A 175 15.54 -2.86 -14.17
N PRO A 176 15.85 -2.33 -12.96
CA PRO A 176 15.61 -0.93 -12.67
C PRO A 176 16.42 0.00 -13.57
N VAL A 177 15.83 1.14 -13.95
CA VAL A 177 16.53 2.17 -14.72
C VAL A 177 17.75 2.69 -13.93
N GLY A 178 18.92 2.70 -14.58
CA GLY A 178 20.18 3.12 -13.97
C GLY A 178 20.96 2.02 -13.25
N ALA A 179 20.45 0.78 -13.25
CA ALA A 179 21.19 -0.37 -12.76
C ALA A 179 22.00 -1.02 -13.90
N ASP A 180 23.20 -1.50 -13.58
CA ASP A 180 24.01 -2.28 -14.50
C ASP A 180 23.50 -3.72 -14.58
N LEU A 181 23.55 -4.32 -15.78
CA LEU A 181 23.04 -5.68 -16.03
C LEU A 181 23.75 -6.74 -15.18
N GLU A 182 25.02 -6.54 -14.89
CA GLU A 182 25.85 -7.50 -14.14
C GLU A 182 25.42 -7.69 -12.67
N TYR A 183 24.66 -6.73 -12.12
CA TYR A 183 24.15 -6.81 -10.73
C TYR A 183 22.72 -7.35 -10.65
N ALA A 184 22.08 -7.64 -11.78
CA ALA A 184 20.76 -8.23 -11.78
C ALA A 184 20.84 -9.71 -11.41
N ASP A 185 20.00 -10.13 -10.45
CA ASP A 185 19.84 -11.56 -10.14
C ASP A 185 19.14 -12.30 -11.29
N GLU A 186 19.25 -13.64 -11.28
CA GLU A 186 18.73 -14.50 -12.34
C GLU A 186 17.22 -14.31 -12.58
N VAL A 187 16.43 -14.12 -11.52
CA VAL A 187 14.97 -13.96 -11.61
C VAL A 187 14.64 -12.62 -12.26
N THR A 188 15.31 -11.56 -11.84
CA THR A 188 15.16 -10.20 -12.40
C THR A 188 15.53 -10.19 -13.88
N MET A 189 16.63 -10.85 -14.26
CA MET A 189 17.06 -10.97 -15.65
C MET A 189 16.06 -11.78 -16.50
N LEU A 190 15.56 -12.90 -15.96
CA LEU A 190 14.52 -13.69 -16.61
C LEU A 190 13.28 -12.85 -16.90
N LYS A 191 12.79 -12.10 -15.91
CA LYS A 191 11.62 -11.23 -16.05
C LYS A 191 11.85 -10.10 -17.06
N ALA A 192 13.04 -9.52 -17.09
CA ALA A 192 13.40 -8.50 -18.08
C ALA A 192 13.37 -9.06 -19.52
N MET A 193 13.89 -10.28 -19.71
CA MET A 193 13.90 -10.95 -21.03
C MET A 193 12.49 -11.38 -21.46
N GLU A 194 11.65 -11.87 -20.53
CA GLU A 194 10.24 -12.18 -20.81
C GLU A 194 9.45 -10.94 -21.20
N GLY A 195 9.69 -9.82 -20.48
CA GLY A 195 9.01 -8.54 -20.67
C GLY A 195 9.61 -7.63 -21.75
N ARG A 196 10.57 -8.13 -22.58
CA ARG A 196 11.19 -7.32 -23.65
C ARG A 196 10.15 -6.80 -24.64
N ARG A 197 10.39 -5.61 -25.14
CA ARG A 197 9.51 -4.92 -26.10
C ARG A 197 10.27 -4.62 -27.38
N ASP A 198 9.54 -4.52 -28.49
CA ASP A 198 10.06 -3.97 -29.75
C ASP A 198 10.39 -2.48 -29.56
N LEU A 199 11.43 -2.00 -30.23
CA LEU A 199 11.90 -0.62 -30.21
C LEU A 199 11.29 0.18 -31.36
#